data_085b7506fb6e477d64ce49b321af2ad9
#
_entry.id   085b7506fb6e477d64ce49b321af2ad9
#
_cell.length_a   1.000
_cell.length_b   1.000
_cell.length_c   1.000
_cell.angle_alpha   90.00
_cell.angle_beta   90.00
_cell.angle_gamma   90.00
#
_symmetry.space_group_name_H-M   'P 1'
#
loop_
_entity.id
_entity.type
_entity.pdbx_description
1 polymer ?
#
loop_
_entity_poly.entity_id
_entity_poly.type
_entity_poly.pdbx_seq_one_letter_code
_entity_poly.pdbx_strand_id
1 'polypeptide(L)'
;TSFSQALNIAYSHKLSPILTGDNYDFLRSVGELRNILSHNNDVCNPNPEFIYNFLLIADSMMYPLKSIDIATPYSKMMKASMNYKVGKLIFNMKEKGFTHVPVVENNKLIGVFSVSTFFDKALTGGFSYSPNDTVKDYESLLDSHSTERFIFVSKDVSAFSLRDMLKKTKVHE
;
A
#
# COMPACT_ATOMS: atom_id res chain seq x y z
N THR A 1 -10.90 -24.83 21.18
CA THR A 1 -11.58 -23.55 20.87
C THR A 1 -12.57 -23.78 19.76
N SER A 2 -13.87 -23.45 19.95
CA SER A 2 -14.87 -23.56 18.89
C SER A 2 -14.63 -22.50 17.80
N PHE A 3 -15.21 -22.73 16.60
CA PHE A 3 -15.16 -21.74 15.51
C PHE A 3 -15.67 -20.36 15.96
N SER A 4 -16.82 -20.32 16.63
CA SER A 4 -17.41 -19.07 17.13
C SER A 4 -16.51 -18.35 18.16
N GLN A 5 -15.86 -19.10 19.05
CA GLN A 5 -14.91 -18.51 20.00
C GLN A 5 -13.68 -17.94 19.28
N ALA A 6 -13.11 -18.68 18.32
CA ALA A 6 -11.97 -18.21 17.54
C ALA A 6 -12.32 -16.95 16.72
N LEU A 7 -13.49 -16.93 16.10
CA LEU A 7 -14.01 -15.79 15.34
C LEU A 7 -14.18 -14.55 16.24
N ASN A 8 -14.78 -14.72 17.43
CA ASN A 8 -14.95 -13.63 18.40
C ASN A 8 -13.61 -13.06 18.87
N ILE A 9 -12.64 -13.91 19.17
CA ILE A 9 -11.28 -13.48 19.55
C ILE A 9 -10.64 -12.69 18.41
N ALA A 10 -10.68 -13.22 17.19
CA ALA A 10 -10.10 -12.57 16.03
C ALA A 10 -10.73 -11.20 15.75
N TYR A 11 -12.04 -11.07 15.90
CA TYR A 11 -12.76 -9.81 15.71
C TYR A 11 -12.46 -8.79 16.81
N SER A 12 -12.56 -9.19 18.08
CA SER A 12 -12.34 -8.30 19.23
C SER A 12 -10.91 -7.77 19.31
N HIS A 13 -9.93 -8.59 18.94
CA HIS A 13 -8.51 -8.19 18.89
C HIS A 13 -8.08 -7.59 17.54
N LYS A 14 -9.01 -7.43 16.59
CA LYS A 14 -8.73 -6.88 15.25
C LYS A 14 -7.58 -7.60 14.54
N LEU A 15 -7.51 -8.93 14.66
CA LEU A 15 -6.41 -9.74 14.12
C LEU A 15 -6.37 -9.77 12.59
N SER A 16 -7.50 -9.49 11.92
CA SER A 16 -7.57 -9.38 10.48
C SER A 16 -8.40 -8.16 10.08
N PRO A 17 -7.90 -7.31 9.20
CA PRO A 17 -8.66 -6.15 8.70
C PRO A 17 -9.77 -6.53 7.72
N ILE A 18 -9.78 -7.78 7.23
CA ILE A 18 -10.86 -8.33 6.42
C ILE A 18 -12.07 -8.63 7.31
N LEU A 19 -11.84 -8.88 8.59
CA LEU A 19 -12.87 -9.17 9.56
C LEU A 19 -13.56 -7.87 10.01
N THR A 20 -14.27 -7.21 9.06
CA THR A 20 -15.18 -6.09 9.33
C THR A 20 -16.42 -6.56 10.08
N GLY A 21 -17.27 -5.64 10.57
CA GLY A 21 -18.54 -6.01 11.21
C GLY A 21 -19.40 -6.90 10.32
N ASP A 22 -19.58 -6.51 9.05
CA ASP A 22 -20.39 -7.27 8.09
C ASP A 22 -19.82 -8.65 7.81
N ASN A 23 -18.48 -8.75 7.61
CA ASN A 23 -17.84 -10.05 7.39
C ASN A 23 -17.86 -10.93 8.65
N TYR A 24 -17.75 -10.33 9.83
CA TYR A 24 -17.90 -11.05 11.09
C TYR A 24 -19.30 -11.67 11.24
N ASP A 25 -20.36 -10.87 11.01
CA ASP A 25 -21.75 -11.33 11.10
C ASP A 25 -22.03 -12.41 10.05
N PHE A 26 -21.52 -12.25 8.84
CA PHE A 26 -21.63 -13.25 7.80
C PHE A 26 -20.93 -14.56 8.17
N LEU A 27 -19.69 -14.52 8.65
CA LEU A 27 -18.94 -15.72 9.07
C LEU A 27 -19.59 -16.39 10.29
N ARG A 28 -20.23 -15.63 11.17
CA ARG A 28 -21.02 -16.16 12.26
C ARG A 28 -22.21 -16.98 11.72
N SER A 29 -22.94 -16.45 10.74
CA SER A 29 -24.03 -17.17 10.08
C SER A 29 -23.56 -18.44 9.37
N VAL A 30 -22.36 -18.42 8.78
CA VAL A 30 -21.71 -19.64 8.21
C VAL A 30 -21.47 -20.68 9.30
N GLY A 31 -21.01 -20.26 10.49
CA GLY A 31 -20.81 -21.16 11.63
C GLY A 31 -22.12 -21.78 12.12
N GLU A 32 -23.20 -21.02 12.16
CA GLU A 32 -24.53 -21.49 12.53
C GLU A 32 -25.08 -22.52 11.51
N LEU A 33 -24.96 -22.21 10.21
CA LEU A 33 -25.33 -23.11 9.12
C LEU A 33 -24.54 -24.44 9.19
N ARG A 34 -23.23 -24.36 9.38
CA ARG A 34 -22.38 -25.55 9.55
C ARG A 34 -22.84 -26.41 10.73
N ASN A 35 -23.26 -25.82 11.86
CA ASN A 35 -23.74 -26.55 13.01
C ASN A 35 -25.07 -27.25 12.70
N ILE A 36 -26.01 -26.59 12.01
CA ILE A 36 -27.27 -27.18 11.56
C ILE A 36 -26.99 -28.40 10.68
N LEU A 37 -26.16 -28.28 9.67
CA LEU A 37 -25.80 -29.37 8.76
C LEU A 37 -25.11 -30.53 9.47
N SER A 38 -24.32 -30.26 10.51
CA SER A 38 -23.57 -31.30 11.23
C SER A 38 -24.40 -32.09 12.24
N HIS A 39 -25.45 -31.48 12.77
CA HIS A 39 -26.20 -32.07 13.87
C HIS A 39 -27.59 -32.63 13.50
N ASN A 40 -28.18 -32.15 12.41
CA ASN A 40 -29.57 -32.46 12.09
C ASN A 40 -29.74 -33.44 10.93
N ASN A 41 -28.68 -33.91 10.28
CA ASN A 41 -28.73 -34.72 9.05
C ASN A 41 -29.66 -34.15 7.95
N ASP A 42 -30.02 -32.88 8.07
CA ASP A 42 -30.87 -32.20 7.11
C ASP A 42 -30.11 -31.91 5.83
N VAL A 43 -30.75 -32.16 4.71
CA VAL A 43 -30.19 -31.77 3.39
C VAL A 43 -30.50 -30.30 3.20
N CYS A 44 -29.57 -29.46 3.55
CA CYS A 44 -29.59 -28.04 3.19
C CYS A 44 -28.72 -27.82 1.96
N ASN A 45 -29.27 -27.17 0.96
CA ASN A 45 -28.50 -26.75 -0.23
C ASN A 45 -28.27 -25.23 -0.15
N PRO A 46 -27.12 -24.79 0.37
CA PRO A 46 -26.86 -23.37 0.51
C PRO A 46 -26.90 -22.66 -0.85
N ASN A 47 -27.41 -21.41 -0.86
CA ASN A 47 -27.40 -20.60 -2.05
C ASN A 47 -25.96 -20.48 -2.59
N PRO A 48 -25.71 -20.67 -3.90
CA PRO A 48 -24.40 -20.52 -4.51
C PRO A 48 -23.72 -19.18 -4.21
N GLU A 49 -24.48 -18.08 -4.14
CA GLU A 49 -23.96 -16.76 -3.77
C GLU A 49 -23.43 -16.74 -2.32
N PHE A 50 -24.11 -17.41 -1.40
CA PHE A 50 -23.63 -17.53 -0.02
C PHE A 50 -22.31 -18.29 0.06
N ILE A 51 -22.17 -19.39 -0.68
CA ILE A 51 -20.93 -20.15 -0.73
C ILE A 51 -19.81 -19.32 -1.38
N TYR A 52 -20.11 -18.61 -2.48
CA TYR A 52 -19.15 -17.75 -3.16
C TYR A 52 -18.61 -16.66 -2.22
N ASN A 53 -19.48 -15.97 -1.50
CA ASN A 53 -19.09 -14.93 -0.54
C ASN A 53 -18.24 -15.49 0.61
N PHE A 54 -18.59 -16.67 1.11
CA PHE A 54 -17.77 -17.36 2.11
C PHE A 54 -16.36 -17.66 1.57
N LEU A 55 -16.26 -18.21 0.37
CA LEU A 55 -14.95 -18.52 -0.24
C LEU A 55 -14.12 -17.28 -0.49
N LEU A 56 -14.71 -16.17 -0.91
CA LEU A 56 -13.98 -14.89 -1.09
C LEU A 56 -13.40 -14.39 0.23
N ILE A 57 -14.18 -14.40 1.31
CA ILE A 57 -13.71 -13.96 2.62
C ILE A 57 -12.62 -14.90 3.14
N ALA A 58 -12.83 -16.21 3.05
CA ALA A 58 -11.89 -17.22 3.51
C ALA A 58 -10.56 -17.13 2.73
N ASP A 59 -10.60 -17.00 1.41
CA ASP A 59 -9.43 -16.83 0.56
C ASP A 59 -8.65 -15.57 0.91
N SER A 60 -9.34 -14.45 1.07
CA SER A 60 -8.73 -13.18 1.47
C SER A 60 -8.09 -13.22 2.86
N MET A 61 -8.61 -14.03 3.77
CA MET A 61 -8.03 -14.23 5.11
C MET A 61 -6.81 -15.15 5.09
N MET A 62 -6.85 -16.21 4.27
CA MET A 62 -5.76 -17.18 4.15
C MET A 62 -4.60 -16.65 3.29
N TYR A 63 -4.92 -15.88 2.25
CA TYR A 63 -3.96 -15.36 1.26
C TYR A 63 -4.08 -13.84 1.13
N PRO A 64 -3.75 -13.07 2.17
CA PRO A 64 -3.83 -11.62 2.10
C PRO A 64 -2.88 -11.07 1.04
N LEU A 65 -3.36 -10.13 0.22
CA LEU A 65 -2.54 -9.42 -0.77
C LEU A 65 -1.27 -8.88 -0.13
N LYS A 66 -0.15 -9.11 -0.78
CA LYS A 66 1.16 -8.60 -0.37
C LYS A 66 1.44 -7.26 -1.03
N SER A 67 2.38 -6.50 -0.47
CA SER A 67 2.82 -5.23 -1.04
C SER A 67 3.32 -5.36 -2.47
N ILE A 68 3.97 -6.48 -2.81
CA ILE A 68 4.43 -6.74 -4.18
C ILE A 68 3.27 -6.90 -5.17
N ASP A 69 2.13 -7.43 -4.75
CA ASP A 69 0.97 -7.69 -5.62
C ASP A 69 0.27 -6.39 -6.04
N ILE A 70 0.39 -5.35 -5.22
CA ILE A 70 -0.20 -4.02 -5.46
C ILE A 70 0.82 -2.98 -5.90
N ALA A 71 2.11 -3.29 -5.86
CA ALA A 71 3.17 -2.38 -6.24
C ALA A 71 3.23 -2.16 -7.75
N THR A 72 3.57 -0.94 -8.16
CA THR A 72 3.89 -0.68 -9.56
C THR A 72 5.18 -1.42 -9.94
N PRO A 73 5.16 -2.31 -10.95
CA PRO A 73 6.35 -3.00 -11.41
C PRO A 73 7.48 -2.01 -11.78
N TYR A 74 8.71 -2.35 -11.43
CA TYR A 74 9.89 -1.50 -11.70
C TYR A 74 10.03 -1.09 -13.16
N SER A 75 9.65 -1.96 -14.09
CA SER A 75 9.65 -1.68 -15.54
C SER A 75 8.64 -0.61 -15.96
N LYS A 76 7.53 -0.46 -15.23
CA LYS A 76 6.47 0.52 -15.50
C LYS A 76 6.61 1.79 -14.65
N MET A 77 7.49 1.78 -13.66
CA MET A 77 7.68 2.90 -12.74
C MET A 77 8.41 4.05 -13.44
N MET A 78 7.89 5.27 -13.31
CA MET A 78 8.64 6.46 -13.69
C MET A 78 9.81 6.65 -12.72
N LYS A 79 11.01 6.80 -13.25
CA LYS A 79 12.25 6.99 -12.49
C LYS A 79 13.15 7.98 -13.21
N ALA A 80 14.01 8.66 -12.47
CA ALA A 80 15.00 9.59 -12.99
C ALA A 80 16.40 9.11 -12.62
N SER A 81 17.41 9.50 -13.41
CA SER A 81 18.83 9.42 -13.06
C SER A 81 19.31 10.77 -12.56
N MET A 82 20.49 10.82 -11.96
CA MET A 82 21.09 12.07 -11.49
C MET A 82 21.31 13.09 -12.63
N ASN A 83 21.57 12.63 -13.84
CA ASN A 83 21.76 13.48 -15.01
C ASN A 83 20.45 13.86 -15.75
N TYR A 84 19.29 13.46 -15.21
CA TYR A 84 18.02 13.77 -15.84
C TYR A 84 17.70 15.26 -15.70
N LYS A 85 17.28 15.92 -16.80
CA LYS A 85 16.94 17.35 -16.76
C LYS A 85 15.67 17.59 -15.94
N VAL A 86 15.76 18.49 -14.95
CA VAL A 86 14.66 18.78 -14.02
C VAL A 86 13.45 19.36 -14.74
N GLY A 87 13.64 20.24 -15.72
CA GLY A 87 12.52 20.77 -16.51
C GLY A 87 11.70 19.68 -17.20
N LYS A 88 12.37 18.68 -17.80
CA LYS A 88 11.70 17.53 -18.42
C LYS A 88 11.06 16.62 -17.37
N LEU A 89 11.70 16.47 -16.21
CA LEU A 89 11.16 15.67 -15.10
C LEU A 89 9.84 16.24 -14.60
N ILE A 90 9.81 17.54 -14.30
CA ILE A 90 8.60 18.22 -13.81
C ILE A 90 7.49 18.18 -14.85
N PHE A 91 7.82 18.42 -16.13
CA PHE A 91 6.83 18.31 -17.19
C PHE A 91 6.20 16.91 -17.23
N ASN A 92 7.02 15.86 -17.20
CA ASN A 92 6.53 14.48 -17.20
C ASN A 92 5.74 14.13 -15.92
N MET A 93 6.13 14.65 -14.75
CA MET A 93 5.39 14.49 -13.50
C MET A 93 3.99 15.09 -13.62
N LYS A 94 3.90 16.32 -14.15
CA LYS A 94 2.61 17.00 -14.36
C LYS A 94 1.71 16.22 -15.32
N GLU A 95 2.22 15.85 -16.49
CA GLU A 95 1.45 15.12 -17.51
C GLU A 95 0.91 13.77 -17.00
N LYS A 96 1.67 13.11 -16.14
CA LYS A 96 1.30 11.78 -15.63
C LYS A 96 0.64 11.82 -14.24
N GLY A 97 0.48 12.98 -13.64
CA GLY A 97 -0.09 13.16 -12.31
C GLY A 97 0.76 12.58 -11.18
N PHE A 98 2.10 12.50 -11.36
CA PHE A 98 3.01 12.04 -10.32
C PHE A 98 3.53 13.21 -9.49
N THR A 99 3.53 13.04 -8.17
CA THR A 99 4.08 14.01 -7.21
C THR A 99 5.47 13.62 -6.72
N HIS A 100 5.86 12.34 -6.88
CA HIS A 100 7.11 11.77 -6.40
C HIS A 100 7.70 10.86 -7.47
N VAL A 101 9.01 10.99 -7.72
CA VAL A 101 9.75 10.16 -8.67
C VAL A 101 11.03 9.64 -8.04
N PRO A 102 11.23 8.32 -7.95
CA PRO A 102 12.47 7.74 -7.47
C PRO A 102 13.65 8.14 -8.36
N VAL A 103 14.74 8.55 -7.73
CA VAL A 103 16.03 8.81 -8.39
C VAL A 103 16.90 7.56 -8.20
N VAL A 104 17.26 6.94 -9.32
CA VAL A 104 17.97 5.66 -9.33
C VAL A 104 19.26 5.80 -10.13
N GLU A 105 20.38 5.40 -9.53
CA GLU A 105 21.67 5.35 -10.16
C GLU A 105 22.30 3.97 -9.92
N ASN A 106 22.84 3.34 -10.95
CA ASN A 106 23.44 2.00 -10.87
C ASN A 106 22.54 0.95 -10.13
N ASN A 107 21.25 0.95 -10.42
CA ASN A 107 20.22 0.13 -9.77
C ASN A 107 20.06 0.35 -8.25
N LYS A 108 20.58 1.45 -7.71
CA LYS A 108 20.37 1.83 -6.31
C LYS A 108 19.49 3.06 -6.24
N LEU A 109 18.57 3.07 -5.29
CA LEU A 109 17.79 4.26 -4.96
C LEU A 109 18.71 5.27 -4.28
N ILE A 110 18.81 6.48 -4.85
CA ILE A 110 19.56 7.59 -4.27
C ILE A 110 18.64 8.42 -3.37
N GLY A 111 17.42 8.66 -3.81
CA GLY A 111 16.42 9.42 -3.09
C GLY A 111 15.14 9.53 -3.92
N VAL A 112 14.25 10.40 -3.49
CA VAL A 112 13.00 10.67 -4.20
C VAL A 112 12.93 12.15 -4.54
N PHE A 113 12.74 12.46 -5.83
CA PHE A 113 12.45 13.80 -6.28
C PHE A 113 10.95 14.04 -6.15
N SER A 114 10.59 15.06 -5.40
CA SER A 114 9.19 15.44 -5.16
C SER A 114 8.91 16.85 -5.63
N VAL A 115 7.65 17.24 -5.67
CA VAL A 115 7.25 18.61 -5.93
C VAL A 115 7.82 19.55 -4.86
N SER A 116 7.87 19.11 -3.59
CA SER A 116 8.51 19.89 -2.52
C SER A 116 10.00 20.08 -2.74
N THR A 117 10.73 19.07 -3.21
CA THR A 117 12.16 19.20 -3.58
C THR A 117 12.40 20.37 -4.53
N PHE A 118 11.53 20.53 -5.52
CA PHE A 118 11.61 21.63 -6.46
C PHE A 118 11.37 22.99 -5.81
N PHE A 119 10.32 23.09 -4.99
CA PHE A 119 10.01 24.35 -4.28
C PHE A 119 11.08 24.71 -3.25
N ASP A 120 11.62 23.74 -2.52
CA ASP A 120 12.68 23.96 -1.53
C ASP A 120 13.93 24.55 -2.21
N LYS A 121 14.29 24.07 -3.41
CA LYS A 121 15.38 24.64 -4.20
C LYS A 121 15.08 26.09 -4.62
N ALA A 122 13.87 26.34 -5.10
CA ALA A 122 13.45 27.68 -5.51
C ALA A 122 13.50 28.67 -4.35
N LEU A 123 13.11 28.27 -3.15
CA LEU A 123 13.12 29.11 -1.95
C LEU A 123 14.54 29.36 -1.43
N THR A 124 15.39 28.33 -1.38
CA THR A 124 16.76 28.43 -0.86
C THR A 124 17.72 29.07 -1.83
N GLY A 125 17.51 28.92 -3.14
CA GLY A 125 18.35 29.45 -4.22
C GLY A 125 17.92 30.82 -4.75
N GLY A 126 17.02 31.57 -4.09
CA GLY A 126 16.56 32.88 -4.54
C GLY A 126 15.75 32.84 -5.84
N PHE A 127 14.91 31.80 -6.00
CA PHE A 127 14.13 31.53 -7.22
C PHE A 127 14.96 31.30 -8.50
N SER A 128 16.22 30.94 -8.35
CA SER A 128 17.09 30.57 -9.46
C SER A 128 16.77 29.15 -9.93
N TYR A 129 15.97 29.02 -10.97
CA TYR A 129 15.66 27.76 -11.66
C TYR A 129 16.13 27.87 -13.11
N SER A 130 16.89 26.87 -13.57
CA SER A 130 17.22 26.72 -14.99
C SER A 130 16.55 25.44 -15.54
N PRO A 131 15.86 25.51 -16.70
CA PRO A 131 15.36 24.33 -17.38
C PRO A 131 16.44 23.29 -17.71
N ASN A 132 17.70 23.69 -17.70
CA ASN A 132 18.85 22.84 -17.97
C ASN A 132 19.42 22.18 -16.69
N ASP A 133 18.98 22.60 -15.51
CA ASP A 133 19.38 21.95 -14.27
C ASP A 133 19.11 20.45 -14.33
N THR A 134 19.98 19.68 -13.72
CA THR A 134 19.86 18.23 -13.58
C THR A 134 19.41 17.85 -12.18
N VAL A 135 18.93 16.64 -11.99
CA VAL A 135 18.57 16.13 -10.66
C VAL A 135 19.75 16.19 -9.70
N LYS A 136 21.00 16.09 -10.20
CA LYS A 136 22.22 16.24 -9.41
C LYS A 136 22.32 17.59 -8.71
N ASP A 137 21.85 18.66 -9.35
CA ASP A 137 21.86 20.01 -8.77
C ASP A 137 20.86 20.16 -7.60
N TYR A 138 20.03 19.14 -7.38
CA TYR A 138 19.04 19.02 -6.31
C TYR A 138 19.36 17.88 -5.32
N GLU A 139 20.53 17.25 -5.41
CA GLU A 139 20.88 16.04 -4.66
C GLU A 139 20.70 16.21 -3.14
N SER A 140 21.11 17.34 -2.58
CA SER A 140 21.01 17.63 -1.15
C SER A 140 19.57 17.85 -0.65
N LEU A 141 18.63 18.05 -1.57
CA LEU A 141 17.22 18.31 -1.29
C LEU A 141 16.32 17.12 -1.61
N LEU A 142 16.88 16.04 -2.18
CA LEU A 142 16.11 14.83 -2.44
C LEU A 142 15.57 14.26 -1.13
N ASP A 143 14.31 13.85 -1.16
CA ASP A 143 13.76 13.12 -0.04
C ASP A 143 14.57 11.85 0.19
N SER A 144 15.13 11.72 1.38
CA SER A 144 15.92 10.57 1.81
C SER A 144 15.18 9.81 2.91
N HIS A 145 15.65 8.62 3.25
CA HIS A 145 15.07 7.84 4.34
C HIS A 145 15.08 8.62 5.68
N SER A 146 16.02 9.54 5.85
CA SER A 146 16.12 10.38 7.05
C SER A 146 15.04 11.48 7.14
N THR A 147 14.36 11.80 6.02
CA THR A 147 13.28 12.80 6.00
C THR A 147 11.91 12.21 6.30
N GLU A 148 11.82 10.88 6.52
CA GLU A 148 10.58 10.13 6.82
C GLU A 148 9.46 10.29 5.76
N ARG A 149 9.75 10.89 4.60
CA ARG A 149 8.77 11.11 3.52
C ARG A 149 8.49 9.86 2.68
N PHE A 150 9.27 8.80 2.85
CA PHE A 150 9.00 7.47 2.30
C PHE A 150 9.52 6.37 3.21
N ILE A 151 8.99 5.17 3.05
CA ILE A 151 9.40 4.00 3.81
C ILE A 151 9.81 2.85 2.89
N PHE A 152 10.78 2.06 3.34
CA PHE A 152 11.08 0.77 2.73
C PHE A 152 10.22 -0.31 3.37
N VAL A 153 9.60 -1.13 2.55
CA VAL A 153 8.82 -2.27 3.00
C VAL A 153 9.28 -3.55 2.32
N SER A 154 9.21 -4.67 3.04
CA SER A 154 9.44 -5.97 2.40
C SER A 154 8.32 -6.26 1.40
N LYS A 155 8.66 -6.92 0.30
CA LYS A 155 7.71 -7.39 -0.72
C LYS A 155 6.60 -8.28 -0.15
N ASP A 156 6.86 -8.94 0.97
CA ASP A 156 5.97 -9.91 1.61
C ASP A 156 5.07 -9.29 2.69
N VAL A 157 5.21 -7.99 2.97
CA VAL A 157 4.31 -7.28 3.91
C VAL A 157 2.90 -7.28 3.35
N SER A 158 1.90 -7.60 4.18
CA SER A 158 0.51 -7.54 3.74
C SER A 158 0.09 -6.10 3.37
N ALA A 159 -0.78 -5.96 2.38
CA ALA A 159 -1.31 -4.66 1.96
C ALA A 159 -1.95 -3.88 3.13
N PHE A 160 -2.49 -4.58 4.11
CA PHE A 160 -3.08 -3.99 5.31
C PHE A 160 -2.04 -3.45 6.29
N SER A 161 -0.99 -4.23 6.56
CA SER A 161 0.13 -3.76 7.37
C SER A 161 0.81 -2.57 6.72
N LEU A 162 0.94 -2.57 5.38
CA LEU A 162 1.46 -1.44 4.62
C LEU A 162 0.61 -0.18 4.84
N ARG A 163 -0.72 -0.30 4.78
CA ARG A 163 -1.64 0.83 5.05
C ARG A 163 -1.41 1.42 6.45
N ASP A 164 -1.25 0.57 7.46
CA ASP A 164 -1.04 1.02 8.83
C ASP A 164 0.34 1.64 9.05
N MET A 165 1.36 1.14 8.35
CA MET A 165 2.70 1.76 8.32
C MET A 165 2.65 3.16 7.69
N LEU A 166 1.96 3.31 6.56
CA LEU A 166 1.80 4.60 5.88
C LEU A 166 0.99 5.62 6.70
N LYS A 167 0.01 5.16 7.49
CA LYS A 167 -0.73 6.05 8.40
C LYS A 167 0.15 6.59 9.53
N LYS A 168 1.07 5.77 10.05
CA LYS A 168 1.98 6.19 11.13
C LYS A 168 2.99 7.23 10.66
N THR A 169 3.44 7.16 9.40
CA THR A 169 4.38 8.15 8.84
C THR A 169 3.73 9.51 8.57
N LYS A 170 2.40 9.60 8.48
CA LYS A 170 1.67 10.88 8.31
C LYS A 170 1.37 11.62 9.62
N VAL A 171 1.69 11.07 10.77
CA VAL A 171 1.36 11.65 12.09
C VAL A 171 2.37 12.71 12.54
N HIS A 172 3.38 13.00 11.74
CA HIS A 172 4.40 14.02 12.03
C HIS A 172 4.32 15.27 11.14
N GLU A 173 3.14 15.51 10.50
CA GLU A 173 2.84 16.79 9.84
C GLU A 173 2.05 17.71 10.77
#